data_1b99db16d9ba1c772dfc6406e228687f
#
_entry.id   1b99db16d9ba1c772dfc6406e228687f
#
_cell.length_a   1.000
_cell.length_b   1.000
_cell.length_c   1.000
_cell.angle_alpha   90.00
_cell.angle_beta   90.00
_cell.angle_gamma   90.00
#
_symmetry.space_group_name_H-M   'P 1'
#
loop_
_entity.id
_entity.type
_entity.pdbx_description
1 polymer ?
#
loop_
_entity_poly.entity_id
_entity_poly.type
_entity_poly.pdbx_seq_one_letter_code
_entity_poly.pdbx_strand_id
1 'polypeptide(L)'
;EEFNSGEKAIGTGPYTFVSWEPKGDLVLKRNEDYWGGAPAWENVTRREIADDAARVAALKSGQVDLINYVPATDYLSMKNDSSLETFVADSIYILNIAPSVKDEEPQPIKVNGVEVEGNPLQDLRVRKALDLAINREVLVNVVLEGLGKPANQLMPEGFFGYSSDIATPSYD
;
A
#
# COMPACT_ATOMS: atom_id res chain seq x y z
N GLU A 1 -27.72 -4.50 6.89
CA GLU A 1 -27.49 -5.87 7.43
C GLU A 1 -27.42 -6.91 6.30
N GLU A 2 -28.40 -6.98 5.39
CA GLU A 2 -28.48 -7.93 4.26
C GLU A 2 -27.28 -7.84 3.29
N PHE A 3 -26.68 -6.66 3.13
CA PHE A 3 -25.46 -6.49 2.32
C PHE A 3 -24.22 -7.07 3.02
N ASN A 4 -24.16 -6.93 4.35
CA ASN A 4 -23.04 -7.45 5.15
C ASN A 4 -23.15 -8.96 5.38
N SER A 5 -24.35 -9.56 5.27
CA SER A 5 -24.51 -11.02 5.31
C SER A 5 -24.18 -11.70 3.98
N GLY A 6 -24.03 -10.93 2.90
CA GLY A 6 -23.83 -11.42 1.56
C GLY A 6 -25.08 -11.84 0.80
N GLU A 7 -26.26 -11.84 1.42
CA GLU A 7 -27.54 -12.23 0.77
C GLU A 7 -27.84 -11.41 -0.48
N LYS A 8 -27.41 -10.14 -0.48
CA LYS A 8 -27.57 -9.23 -1.63
C LYS A 8 -26.26 -8.86 -2.31
N ALA A 9 -25.22 -9.65 -2.14
CA ALA A 9 -23.96 -9.49 -2.86
C ALA A 9 -24.09 -9.99 -4.30
N ILE A 10 -24.94 -9.31 -5.09
CA ILE A 10 -25.20 -9.61 -6.50
C ILE A 10 -24.38 -8.64 -7.34
N GLY A 11 -23.50 -9.16 -8.17
CA GLY A 11 -22.61 -8.38 -9.03
C GLY A 11 -22.47 -8.99 -10.42
N THR A 12 -21.82 -8.26 -11.32
CA THR A 12 -21.52 -8.68 -12.69
C THR A 12 -20.10 -9.16 -12.89
N GLY A 13 -19.41 -9.45 -11.79
CA GLY A 13 -18.00 -9.84 -11.78
C GLY A 13 -17.76 -11.31 -12.14
N PRO A 14 -16.48 -11.70 -12.23
CA PRO A 14 -16.07 -13.06 -12.62
C PRO A 14 -16.35 -14.11 -11.54
N TYR A 15 -16.66 -13.70 -10.32
CA TYR A 15 -16.96 -14.60 -9.21
C TYR A 15 -18.24 -14.20 -8.51
N THR A 16 -18.98 -15.19 -8.00
CA THR A 16 -20.17 -15.04 -7.17
C THR A 16 -19.82 -15.32 -5.71
N PHE A 17 -20.52 -14.64 -4.80
CA PHE A 17 -20.38 -14.81 -3.37
C PHE A 17 -20.94 -16.18 -2.92
N VAL A 18 -20.22 -16.86 -2.03
CA VAL A 18 -20.68 -18.10 -1.39
C VAL A 18 -20.87 -17.89 0.10
N SER A 19 -19.81 -17.46 0.80
CA SER A 19 -19.87 -17.18 2.24
C SER A 19 -18.74 -16.23 2.66
N TRP A 20 -18.96 -15.56 3.79
CA TRP A 20 -17.94 -14.77 4.45
C TRP A 20 -18.19 -14.78 5.97
N GLU A 21 -17.13 -15.00 6.71
CA GLU A 21 -17.10 -14.86 8.15
C GLU A 21 -16.25 -13.64 8.54
N PRO A 22 -16.73 -12.75 9.40
CA PRO A 22 -15.92 -11.62 9.89
C PRO A 22 -14.60 -12.11 10.48
N LYS A 23 -13.49 -11.58 9.96
CA LYS A 23 -12.09 -12.02 10.25
C LYS A 23 -11.77 -13.48 9.83
N GLY A 24 -12.67 -14.11 9.14
CA GLY A 24 -12.49 -15.45 8.56
C GLY A 24 -12.31 -15.42 7.05
N ASP A 25 -12.61 -16.54 6.43
CA ASP A 25 -12.46 -16.72 5.00
C ASP A 25 -13.65 -16.10 4.23
N LEU A 26 -13.34 -15.45 3.11
CA LEU A 26 -14.30 -15.11 2.06
C LEU A 26 -14.22 -16.18 0.98
N VAL A 27 -15.32 -16.89 0.76
CA VAL A 27 -15.43 -17.96 -0.25
C VAL A 27 -16.21 -17.46 -1.45
N LEU A 28 -15.65 -17.62 -2.61
CA LEU A 28 -16.20 -17.23 -3.90
C LEU A 28 -16.22 -18.43 -4.85
N LYS A 29 -17.20 -18.47 -5.74
CA LYS A 29 -17.31 -19.44 -6.81
C LYS A 29 -17.32 -18.74 -8.17
N ARG A 30 -16.74 -19.36 -9.18
CA ARG A 30 -16.71 -18.86 -10.55
C ARG A 30 -18.13 -18.56 -11.06
N ASN A 31 -18.28 -17.42 -11.69
CA ASN A 31 -19.48 -17.05 -12.42
C ASN A 31 -19.38 -17.57 -13.85
N GLU A 32 -20.12 -18.62 -14.15
CA GLU A 32 -20.11 -19.23 -15.49
C GLU A 32 -20.69 -18.33 -16.56
N ASP A 33 -21.56 -17.37 -16.19
CA ASP A 33 -22.20 -16.40 -17.07
C ASP A 33 -21.42 -15.08 -17.16
N TYR A 34 -20.17 -15.07 -16.71
CA TYR A 34 -19.35 -13.86 -16.76
C TYR A 34 -19.09 -13.41 -18.22
N TRP A 35 -19.45 -12.19 -18.54
CA TRP A 35 -19.33 -11.60 -19.89
C TRP A 35 -17.89 -11.57 -20.45
N GLY A 36 -16.87 -11.58 -19.60
CA GLY A 36 -15.45 -11.59 -19.95
C GLY A 36 -14.87 -13.01 -20.15
N GLY A 37 -15.70 -14.04 -20.13
CA GLY A 37 -15.30 -15.45 -20.20
C GLY A 37 -15.06 -16.07 -18.82
N ALA A 38 -15.14 -17.38 -18.72
CA ALA A 38 -15.00 -18.10 -17.47
C ALA A 38 -13.58 -17.95 -16.89
N PRO A 39 -13.42 -17.50 -15.63
CA PRO A 39 -12.11 -17.46 -14.97
C PRO A 39 -11.50 -18.85 -14.82
N ALA A 40 -10.18 -18.92 -14.73
CA ALA A 40 -9.46 -20.21 -14.62
C ALA A 40 -9.79 -21.00 -13.34
N TRP A 41 -9.96 -20.30 -12.22
CA TRP A 41 -10.21 -20.91 -10.91
C TRP A 41 -11.72 -21.09 -10.68
N GLU A 42 -12.14 -22.30 -10.34
CA GLU A 42 -13.56 -22.57 -10.04
C GLU A 42 -13.96 -22.03 -8.66
N ASN A 43 -13.10 -22.20 -7.67
CA ASN A 43 -13.31 -21.77 -6.30
C ASN A 43 -12.16 -20.87 -5.86
N VAL A 44 -12.45 -19.80 -5.18
CA VAL A 44 -11.47 -18.88 -4.59
C VAL A 44 -11.78 -18.67 -3.13
N THR A 45 -10.80 -18.92 -2.27
CA THR A 45 -10.90 -18.61 -0.84
C THR A 45 -9.89 -17.52 -0.51
N ARG A 46 -10.39 -16.36 -0.09
CA ARG A 46 -9.57 -15.25 0.38
C ARG A 46 -9.48 -15.30 1.90
N ARG A 47 -8.28 -15.55 2.41
CA ARG A 47 -7.95 -15.58 3.83
C ARG A 47 -7.24 -14.30 4.25
N GLU A 48 -7.65 -13.70 5.38
CA GLU A 48 -6.94 -12.58 5.97
C GLU A 48 -5.80 -13.08 6.84
N ILE A 49 -4.55 -12.75 6.47
CA ILE A 49 -3.34 -13.03 7.26
C ILE A 49 -2.64 -11.69 7.47
N ALA A 50 -2.85 -11.08 8.65
CA ALA A 50 -2.38 -9.73 8.94
C ALA A 50 -0.86 -9.65 9.12
N ASP A 51 -0.25 -10.69 9.70
CA ASP A 51 1.19 -10.75 9.91
C ASP A 51 1.92 -11.09 8.61
N ASP A 52 2.89 -10.25 8.23
CA ASP A 52 3.63 -10.37 6.98
C ASP A 52 4.45 -11.66 6.90
N ALA A 53 5.14 -12.03 7.99
CA ALA A 53 5.97 -13.23 8.03
C ALA A 53 5.12 -14.51 7.95
N ALA A 54 3.97 -14.53 8.65
CA ALA A 54 3.02 -15.64 8.57
C ALA A 54 2.43 -15.78 7.15
N ARG A 55 2.16 -14.65 6.48
CA ARG A 55 1.64 -14.65 5.10
C ARG A 55 2.66 -15.22 4.11
N VAL A 56 3.94 -14.81 4.20
CA VAL A 56 5.03 -15.37 3.39
C VAL A 56 5.24 -16.86 3.68
N ALA A 57 5.20 -17.26 4.95
CA ALA A 57 5.32 -18.67 5.34
C ALA A 57 4.18 -19.52 4.80
N ALA A 58 2.94 -19.01 4.81
CA ALA A 58 1.77 -19.70 4.26
C ALA A 58 1.92 -19.98 2.75
N LEU A 59 2.46 -19.04 1.98
CA LEU A 59 2.76 -19.25 0.56
C LEU A 59 3.86 -20.30 0.38
N LYS A 60 5.00 -20.15 1.07
CA LYS A 60 6.13 -21.09 0.95
C LYS A 60 5.79 -22.51 1.39
N SER A 61 4.83 -22.68 2.29
CA SER A 61 4.34 -24.01 2.71
C SER A 61 3.22 -24.57 1.85
N GLY A 62 2.73 -23.84 0.86
CA GLY A 62 1.61 -24.26 0.01
C GLY A 62 0.24 -24.21 0.71
N GLN A 63 0.11 -23.50 1.83
CA GLN A 63 -1.18 -23.30 2.49
C GLN A 63 -2.07 -22.28 1.73
N VAL A 64 -1.44 -21.41 0.96
CA VAL A 64 -2.09 -20.49 0.03
C VAL A 64 -1.33 -20.49 -1.29
N ASP A 65 -2.04 -20.23 -2.38
CA ASP A 65 -1.49 -20.26 -3.75
C ASP A 65 -1.01 -18.88 -4.19
N LEU A 66 -1.50 -17.81 -3.56
CA LEU A 66 -1.17 -16.43 -3.90
C LEU A 66 -1.20 -15.56 -2.65
N ILE A 67 -0.25 -14.65 -2.54
CA ILE A 67 -0.28 -13.57 -1.56
C ILE A 67 -0.10 -12.22 -2.25
N ASN A 68 -0.66 -11.19 -1.65
CA ASN A 68 -0.39 -9.79 -1.99
C ASN A 68 0.42 -9.12 -0.88
N TYR A 69 0.99 -7.95 -1.14
CA TYR A 69 1.78 -7.17 -0.18
C TYR A 69 2.96 -7.95 0.41
N VAL A 70 3.83 -8.42 -0.47
CA VAL A 70 5.10 -9.03 -0.07
C VAL A 70 6.01 -7.94 0.52
N PRO A 71 6.60 -8.15 1.73
CA PRO A 71 7.59 -7.24 2.26
C PRO A 71 8.78 -7.08 1.32
N ALA A 72 9.33 -5.87 1.19
CA ALA A 72 10.48 -5.61 0.32
C ALA A 72 11.66 -6.51 0.65
N THR A 73 11.93 -6.74 1.94
CA THR A 73 12.99 -7.62 2.44
C THR A 73 12.84 -9.08 2.01
N ASP A 74 11.61 -9.56 1.79
CA ASP A 74 11.34 -10.94 1.36
C ASP A 74 11.31 -11.07 -0.16
N TYR A 75 10.96 -9.98 -0.86
CA TYR A 75 10.78 -10.00 -2.31
C TYR A 75 11.98 -10.56 -3.08
N LEU A 76 13.20 -10.12 -2.76
CA LEU A 76 14.40 -10.57 -3.47
C LEU A 76 14.64 -12.08 -3.30
N SER A 77 14.38 -12.61 -2.10
CA SER A 77 14.49 -14.05 -1.84
C SER A 77 13.44 -14.84 -2.61
N MET A 78 12.21 -14.33 -2.67
CA MET A 78 11.11 -14.97 -3.38
C MET A 78 11.26 -14.89 -4.89
N LYS A 79 11.75 -13.76 -5.42
CA LYS A 79 12.06 -13.58 -6.84
C LYS A 79 13.08 -14.59 -7.37
N ASN A 80 14.02 -15.00 -6.52
CA ASN A 80 15.05 -15.97 -6.87
C ASN A 80 14.63 -17.43 -6.64
N ASP A 81 13.44 -17.66 -6.09
CA ASP A 81 12.88 -18.99 -5.88
C ASP A 81 12.15 -19.45 -7.14
N SER A 82 12.69 -20.48 -7.81
CA SER A 82 12.11 -21.00 -9.05
C SER A 82 10.74 -21.67 -8.91
N SER A 83 10.29 -21.92 -7.69
CA SER A 83 8.95 -22.45 -7.39
C SER A 83 7.88 -21.37 -7.30
N LEU A 84 8.28 -20.09 -7.28
CA LEU A 84 7.41 -18.94 -7.12
C LEU A 84 7.46 -18.03 -8.37
N GLU A 85 6.34 -17.40 -8.66
CA GLU A 85 6.26 -16.32 -9.63
C GLU A 85 5.96 -15.02 -8.90
N THR A 86 6.72 -13.95 -9.20
CA THR A 86 6.57 -12.65 -8.54
C THR A 86 6.18 -11.57 -9.54
N PHE A 87 5.20 -10.74 -9.16
CA PHE A 87 4.74 -9.61 -9.95
C PHE A 87 4.95 -8.32 -9.19
N VAL A 88 5.47 -7.30 -9.86
CA VAL A 88 5.61 -5.94 -9.32
C VAL A 88 4.84 -5.00 -10.24
N ALA A 89 4.00 -4.18 -9.65
CA ALA A 89 3.26 -3.15 -10.37
C ALA A 89 3.43 -1.80 -9.68
N ASP A 90 3.55 -0.74 -10.46
CA ASP A 90 3.54 0.63 -9.93
C ASP A 90 2.20 0.89 -9.24
N SER A 91 2.26 1.46 -8.05
CA SER A 91 1.10 1.76 -7.22
C SER A 91 0.86 3.27 -7.15
N ILE A 92 -0.38 3.65 -6.87
CA ILE A 92 -0.75 5.02 -6.52
C ILE A 92 -0.44 5.37 -5.05
N TYR A 93 0.15 4.45 -4.29
CA TYR A 93 0.52 4.71 -2.90
C TYR A 93 1.70 5.67 -2.82
N ILE A 94 1.45 6.82 -2.19
CA ILE A 94 2.48 7.82 -1.87
C ILE A 94 2.65 7.86 -0.36
N LEU A 95 3.87 7.53 0.11
CA LEU A 95 4.27 7.80 1.48
C LEU A 95 4.65 9.26 1.59
N ASN A 96 3.95 10.00 2.43
CA ASN A 96 4.21 11.41 2.67
C ASN A 96 4.26 11.74 4.16
N ILE A 97 4.94 12.83 4.49
CA ILE A 97 4.85 13.49 5.78
C ILE A 97 4.01 14.75 5.56
N ALA A 98 2.84 14.81 6.19
CA ALA A 98 1.94 15.96 6.11
C ALA A 98 2.06 16.77 7.41
N PRO A 99 2.92 17.81 7.46
CA PRO A 99 3.07 18.63 8.64
C PRO A 99 1.80 19.47 8.86
N SER A 100 1.28 19.48 10.09
CA SER A 100 0.18 20.38 10.43
C SER A 100 0.68 21.82 10.49
N VAL A 101 -0.06 22.69 9.84
CA VAL A 101 0.23 24.14 9.80
C VAL A 101 -0.86 24.97 10.51
N LYS A 102 -1.66 24.33 11.35
CA LYS A 102 -2.72 25.01 12.11
C LYS A 102 -2.13 25.94 13.17
N ASP A 103 -2.87 26.99 13.48
CA ASP A 103 -2.50 27.95 14.54
C ASP A 103 -2.57 27.31 15.93
N GLU A 104 -3.58 26.45 16.14
CA GLU A 104 -3.81 25.75 17.40
C GLU A 104 -3.71 24.23 17.15
N GLU A 105 -2.77 23.60 17.82
CA GLU A 105 -2.62 22.14 17.84
C GLU A 105 -3.22 21.57 19.14
N PRO A 106 -3.82 20.37 19.08
CA PRO A 106 -4.40 19.73 20.26
C PRO A 106 -3.37 19.38 21.35
N GLN A 107 -2.09 19.35 20.99
CA GLN A 107 -0.96 19.10 21.88
C GLN A 107 0.10 20.19 21.69
N PRO A 108 0.77 20.64 22.75
CA PRO A 108 1.85 21.62 22.63
C PRO A 108 3.00 21.07 21.80
N ILE A 109 3.50 21.90 20.88
CA ILE A 109 4.65 21.54 20.05
C ILE A 109 5.92 21.62 20.91
N LYS A 110 6.76 20.58 20.84
CA LYS A 110 8.02 20.49 21.58
C LYS A 110 9.18 20.32 20.62
N VAL A 111 10.23 21.10 20.85
CA VAL A 111 11.52 20.95 20.18
C VAL A 111 12.54 20.51 21.23
N ASN A 112 13.16 19.35 21.02
CA ASN A 112 14.07 18.73 22.02
C ASN A 112 13.46 18.60 23.44
N GLY A 113 12.15 18.33 23.51
CA GLY A 113 11.42 18.16 24.76
C GLY A 113 10.97 19.48 25.41
N VAL A 114 11.34 20.65 24.88
CA VAL A 114 10.95 21.97 25.37
C VAL A 114 9.78 22.48 24.55
N GLU A 115 8.72 22.95 25.23
CA GLU A 115 7.59 23.58 24.58
C GLU A 115 8.03 24.89 23.89
N VAL A 116 7.55 25.08 22.66
CA VAL A 116 7.80 26.29 21.90
C VAL A 116 6.49 27.03 21.69
N GLU A 117 6.57 28.36 21.69
CA GLU A 117 5.43 29.22 21.41
C GLU A 117 5.13 29.20 19.90
N GLY A 118 3.85 29.02 19.57
CA GLY A 118 3.39 28.95 18.19
C GLY A 118 3.76 27.64 17.48
N ASN A 119 3.46 27.59 16.18
CA ASN A 119 3.73 26.42 15.34
C ASN A 119 4.87 26.73 14.35
N PRO A 120 6.10 26.23 14.58
CA PRO A 120 7.23 26.48 13.69
C PRO A 120 7.02 25.92 12.28
N LEU A 121 6.09 24.96 12.10
CA LEU A 121 5.76 24.37 10.79
C LEU A 121 4.95 25.33 9.90
N GLN A 122 4.46 26.45 10.44
CA GLN A 122 3.87 27.53 9.64
C GLN A 122 4.93 28.28 8.82
N ASP A 123 6.17 28.33 9.27
CA ASP A 123 7.26 28.94 8.51
C ASP A 123 7.63 28.04 7.31
N LEU A 124 7.50 28.59 6.10
CA LEU A 124 7.85 27.87 4.87
C LEU A 124 9.32 27.40 4.85
N ARG A 125 10.23 28.15 5.49
CA ARG A 125 11.66 27.80 5.55
C ARG A 125 11.87 26.51 6.34
N VAL A 126 11.12 26.34 7.45
CA VAL A 126 11.17 25.12 8.26
C VAL A 126 10.65 23.93 7.46
N ARG A 127 9.52 24.07 6.75
CA ARG A 127 9.00 22.98 5.90
C ARG A 127 9.95 22.62 4.76
N LYS A 128 10.59 23.62 4.13
CA LYS A 128 11.62 23.38 3.10
C LYS A 128 12.84 22.65 3.66
N ALA A 129 13.29 23.05 4.86
CA ALA A 129 14.42 22.37 5.51
C ALA A 129 14.10 20.89 5.81
N LEU A 130 12.88 20.60 6.30
CA LEU A 130 12.43 19.23 6.50
C LEU A 130 12.38 18.43 5.19
N ASP A 131 11.92 19.04 4.12
CA ASP A 131 11.84 18.41 2.80
C ASP A 131 13.22 18.08 2.22
N LEU A 132 14.19 19.01 2.35
CA LEU A 132 15.58 18.82 1.92
C LEU A 132 16.34 17.81 2.78
N ALA A 133 16.00 17.69 4.07
CA ALA A 133 16.64 16.72 4.98
C ALA A 133 16.26 15.24 4.68
N ILE A 134 15.30 14.98 3.80
CA ILE A 134 14.86 13.62 3.46
C ILE A 134 15.60 13.12 2.22
N ASN A 135 16.51 12.18 2.41
CA ASN A 135 17.15 11.49 1.29
C ASN A 135 16.23 10.41 0.73
N ARG A 136 15.41 10.81 -0.24
CA ARG A 136 14.40 9.92 -0.86
C ARG A 136 15.02 8.77 -1.63
N GLU A 137 16.18 8.99 -2.24
CA GLU A 137 16.88 7.94 -2.98
C GLU A 137 17.42 6.84 -2.05
N VAL A 138 17.98 7.22 -0.91
CA VAL A 138 18.41 6.25 0.10
C VAL A 138 17.23 5.49 0.67
N LEU A 139 16.11 6.15 0.93
CA LEU A 139 14.88 5.46 1.37
C LEU A 139 14.40 4.43 0.35
N VAL A 140 14.37 4.78 -0.93
CA VAL A 140 13.97 3.84 -1.98
C VAL A 140 14.97 2.69 -2.10
N ASN A 141 16.26 2.98 -2.17
CA ASN A 141 17.26 1.96 -2.45
C ASN A 141 17.57 1.04 -1.26
N VAL A 142 17.48 1.58 -0.03
CA VAL A 142 17.86 0.83 1.19
C VAL A 142 16.64 0.28 1.92
N VAL A 143 15.59 1.10 2.12
CA VAL A 143 14.42 0.66 2.91
C VAL A 143 13.43 -0.11 2.04
N LEU A 144 13.23 0.31 0.80
CA LEU A 144 12.31 -0.32 -0.13
C LEU A 144 13.01 -1.30 -1.10
N GLU A 145 14.28 -1.61 -0.89
CA GLU A 145 15.04 -2.57 -1.74
C GLU A 145 14.94 -2.24 -3.26
N GLY A 146 14.80 -0.94 -3.60
CA GLY A 146 14.60 -0.48 -4.97
C GLY A 146 13.16 -0.64 -5.51
N LEU A 147 12.20 -1.07 -4.69
CA LEU A 147 10.80 -1.30 -5.09
C LEU A 147 9.93 -0.03 -5.03
N GLY A 148 10.52 1.14 -5.19
CA GLY A 148 9.80 2.40 -5.18
C GLY A 148 10.45 3.43 -6.09
N LYS A 149 9.86 4.61 -6.13
CA LYS A 149 10.39 5.77 -6.85
C LYS A 149 10.34 6.99 -5.94
N PRO A 150 11.37 7.87 -5.93
CA PRO A 150 11.28 9.14 -5.25
C PRO A 150 10.08 9.95 -5.75
N ALA A 151 9.22 10.42 -4.84
CA ALA A 151 8.05 11.21 -5.18
C ALA A 151 8.24 12.68 -4.80
N ASN A 152 7.73 13.57 -5.62
CA ASN A 152 7.75 15.02 -5.44
C ASN A 152 6.34 15.64 -5.38
N GLN A 153 5.33 14.83 -5.58
CA GLN A 153 3.93 15.25 -5.61
C GLN A 153 3.01 14.08 -5.26
N LEU A 154 1.73 14.38 -4.98
CA LEU A 154 0.76 13.37 -4.57
C LEU A 154 0.25 12.48 -5.71
N MET A 155 0.46 12.88 -6.97
CA MET A 155 0.11 12.07 -8.13
C MET A 155 1.36 11.44 -8.72
N PRO A 156 1.45 10.12 -8.84
CA PRO A 156 2.55 9.47 -9.51
C PRO A 156 2.52 9.67 -11.02
N GLU A 157 3.66 9.51 -11.65
CA GLU A 157 3.79 9.58 -13.11
C GLU A 157 2.83 8.61 -13.81
N GLY A 158 2.21 9.07 -14.90
CA GLY A 158 1.21 8.31 -15.66
C GLY A 158 -0.23 8.46 -15.17
N PHE A 159 -0.46 9.15 -14.05
CA PHE A 159 -1.80 9.41 -13.53
C PHE A 159 -2.26 10.84 -13.80
N PHE A 160 -3.59 11.00 -13.94
CA PHE A 160 -4.19 12.32 -14.12
C PHE A 160 -3.85 13.24 -12.94
N GLY A 161 -3.37 14.43 -13.25
CA GLY A 161 -2.92 15.41 -12.26
C GLY A 161 -1.42 15.40 -11.97
N TYR A 162 -0.65 14.48 -12.53
CA TYR A 162 0.81 14.55 -12.52
C TYR A 162 1.33 15.73 -13.36
N SER A 163 2.35 16.43 -12.87
CA SER A 163 3.04 17.50 -13.62
C SER A 163 4.55 17.24 -13.66
N SER A 164 5.11 17.13 -14.85
CA SER A 164 6.56 17.02 -15.06
C SER A 164 7.34 18.28 -14.68
N ASP A 165 6.63 19.41 -14.53
CA ASP A 165 7.26 20.70 -14.20
C ASP A 165 7.62 20.83 -12.71
N ILE A 166 7.12 19.91 -11.86
CA ILE A 166 7.45 19.86 -10.44
C ILE A 166 8.70 19.02 -10.24
N ALA A 167 9.83 19.70 -10.03
CA ALA A 167 11.08 19.01 -9.77
C ALA A 167 11.10 18.30 -8.40
N THR A 168 11.72 17.14 -8.33
CA THR A 168 12.00 16.46 -7.05
C THR A 168 13.07 17.26 -6.31
N PRO A 169 12.82 17.67 -5.04
CA PRO A 169 13.84 18.34 -4.24
C PRO A 169 15.09 17.47 -4.08
N SER A 170 16.26 18.07 -4.23
CA SER A 170 17.51 17.38 -3.90
C SER A 170 17.69 17.30 -2.40
N TYR A 171 18.24 16.19 -1.94
CA TYR A 171 18.69 16.07 -0.55
C TYR A 171 19.86 17.02 -0.28
N ASP A 172 19.80 17.78 0.82
CA ASP A 172 20.85 18.71 1.28
C ASP A 172 20.94 18.70 2.83
#